data_777ee5b39c7a0cc2d73babc1e56f559f
#
_entry.id   777ee5b39c7a0cc2d73babc1e56f559f
#
_cell.length_a   1.000
_cell.length_b   1.000
_cell.length_c   1.000
_cell.angle_alpha   90.00
_cell.angle_beta   90.00
_cell.angle_gamma   90.00
#
_symmetry.space_group_name_H-M   'P 1'
#
loop_
_entity.id
_entity.type
_entity.pdbx_description
1 polymer ?
#
loop_
_entity_poly.entity_id
_entity_poly.type
_entity_poly.pdbx_seq_one_letter_code
_entity_poly.pdbx_strand_id
1 'polypeptide(L)'
;MAREVWLIVNRASGSNDEATLEALRAALDRADLAPARTLSVPDDPLPDRHALEAAGVELLVLFAGDGTANAALLPLDGWGGEALVLPGGTQNLLARALHGELSAEAIVGAFAELVPTRRHRVRSRHGDGLCEIVAGPGATWSEVREALREGTIGELAAATSEAVAQTSSGPMVSLADPPLGKPEGYPAVRLHPAGDAIAVDAYGAESLADYARQGLAILQRDFRQGPHDTLGRHRTVLCRSDAAIELMIDGERATGGREERFTIAPFGVTLLAHPDRDRA
;
A
#
# COMPACT_ATOMS: atom_id res chain seq x y z
N MET A 1 -6.62 26.39 20.93
CA MET A 1 -6.07 25.28 21.75
C MET A 1 -5.11 24.51 20.85
N ALA A 2 -4.01 23.97 21.40
CA ALA A 2 -3.13 23.12 20.62
C ALA A 2 -3.91 21.85 20.20
N ARG A 3 -3.67 21.38 18.99
CA ARG A 3 -4.29 20.18 18.44
C ARG A 3 -3.78 18.95 19.18
N GLU A 4 -4.64 18.01 19.56
CA GLU A 4 -4.22 16.75 20.18
C GLU A 4 -3.69 15.82 19.08
N VAL A 5 -2.37 15.56 19.10
CA VAL A 5 -1.64 14.80 18.09
C VAL A 5 -1.09 13.51 18.68
N TRP A 6 -1.36 12.37 18.05
CA TRP A 6 -0.68 11.11 18.35
C TRP A 6 0.20 10.67 17.17
N LEU A 7 1.34 10.08 17.48
CA LEU A 7 2.31 9.57 16.51
C LEU A 7 2.42 8.04 16.63
N ILE A 8 2.26 7.34 15.53
CA ILE A 8 2.57 5.91 15.41
C ILE A 8 3.85 5.75 14.61
N VAL A 9 4.81 5.01 15.15
CA VAL A 9 6.06 4.64 14.48
C VAL A 9 6.24 3.13 14.46
N ASN A 10 6.78 2.59 13.36
CA ASN A 10 7.16 1.18 13.30
C ASN A 10 8.69 1.06 13.41
N ARG A 11 9.18 0.62 14.57
CA ARG A 11 10.64 0.44 14.83
C ARG A 11 11.24 -0.75 14.10
N ALA A 12 10.44 -1.72 13.69
CA ALA A 12 10.91 -2.87 12.92
C ALA A 12 11.18 -2.52 11.44
N SER A 13 10.78 -1.33 10.98
CA SER A 13 11.11 -0.85 9.63
C SER A 13 12.56 -0.38 9.58
N GLY A 14 13.35 -0.93 8.65
CA GLY A 14 14.77 -0.58 8.48
C GLY A 14 15.04 0.89 8.08
N SER A 15 13.98 1.66 7.78
CA SER A 15 14.06 3.10 7.48
C SER A 15 13.92 4.00 8.72
N ASN A 16 13.61 3.43 9.90
CA ASN A 16 13.22 4.17 11.10
C ASN A 16 14.30 4.08 12.18
N ASP A 17 15.53 4.48 11.84
CA ASP A 17 16.60 4.61 12.83
C ASP A 17 16.35 5.81 13.78
N GLU A 18 17.08 5.86 14.89
CA GLU A 18 16.90 6.88 15.93
C GLU A 18 17.11 8.31 15.38
N ALA A 19 18.08 8.49 14.46
CA ALA A 19 18.37 9.79 13.87
C ALA A 19 17.19 10.29 13.00
N THR A 20 16.58 9.40 12.21
CA THR A 20 15.40 9.71 11.41
C THR A 20 14.19 10.05 12.27
N LEU A 21 13.99 9.33 13.38
CA LEU A 21 12.90 9.62 14.32
C LEU A 21 13.11 10.95 15.05
N GLU A 22 14.36 11.29 15.41
CA GLU A 22 14.68 12.58 16.00
C GLU A 22 14.46 13.73 15.03
N ALA A 23 14.86 13.58 13.77
CA ALA A 23 14.62 14.56 12.71
C ALA A 23 13.12 14.78 12.47
N LEU A 24 12.33 13.71 12.47
CA LEU A 24 10.87 13.77 12.34
C LEU A 24 10.23 14.51 13.53
N ARG A 25 10.63 14.17 14.77
CA ARG A 25 10.13 14.88 15.97
C ARG A 25 10.42 16.37 15.90
N ALA A 26 11.66 16.73 15.55
CA ALA A 26 12.04 18.12 15.39
C ALA A 26 11.26 18.84 14.26
N ALA A 27 10.88 18.12 13.20
CA ALA A 27 10.02 18.68 12.16
C ALA A 27 8.58 18.89 12.64
N LEU A 28 8.02 17.94 13.38
CA LEU A 28 6.70 18.05 14.00
C LEU A 28 6.64 19.20 15.01
N ASP A 29 7.67 19.35 15.85
CA ASP A 29 7.75 20.47 16.80
C ASP A 29 7.77 21.82 16.09
N ARG A 30 8.55 21.96 14.99
CA ARG A 30 8.57 23.21 14.20
C ARG A 30 7.24 23.54 13.52
N ALA A 31 6.43 22.52 13.26
CA ALA A 31 5.11 22.68 12.65
C ALA A 31 3.96 22.83 13.69
N ASP A 32 4.29 23.00 14.98
CA ASP A 32 3.33 23.02 16.09
C ASP A 32 2.45 21.73 16.17
N LEU A 33 3.05 20.59 15.79
CA LEU A 33 2.43 19.26 15.78
C LEU A 33 3.12 18.29 16.75
N ALA A 34 3.71 18.82 17.85
CA ALA A 34 4.34 17.99 18.86
C ALA A 34 3.40 16.88 19.35
N PRO A 35 3.74 15.59 19.22
CA PRO A 35 2.83 14.52 19.60
C PRO A 35 2.69 14.44 21.13
N ALA A 36 1.47 14.48 21.63
CA ALA A 36 1.16 14.25 23.05
C ALA A 36 1.44 12.79 23.43
N ARG A 37 1.35 11.86 22.45
CA ARG A 37 1.68 10.44 22.65
C ARG A 37 2.36 9.88 21.41
N THR A 38 3.40 9.05 21.64
CA THR A 38 4.03 8.23 20.60
C THR A 38 3.80 6.75 20.91
N LEU A 39 3.32 5.99 19.93
CA LEU A 39 3.13 4.55 19.98
C LEU A 39 4.16 3.89 19.08
N SER A 40 4.92 2.95 19.61
CA SER A 40 5.99 2.22 18.89
C SER A 40 5.54 0.79 18.59
N VAL A 41 5.21 0.50 17.34
CA VAL A 41 4.84 -0.84 16.89
C VAL A 41 6.12 -1.67 16.66
N PRO A 42 6.16 -2.94 17.07
CA PRO A 42 5.06 -3.76 17.59
C PRO A 42 4.87 -3.73 19.11
N ASP A 43 5.68 -2.98 19.86
CA ASP A 43 5.69 -2.99 21.32
C ASP A 43 4.40 -2.44 21.91
N ASP A 44 3.84 -1.39 21.29
CA ASP A 44 2.56 -0.80 21.68
C ASP A 44 1.43 -1.31 20.77
N PRO A 45 0.21 -1.55 21.33
CA PRO A 45 -0.94 -1.87 20.52
C PRO A 45 -1.39 -0.66 19.68
N LEU A 46 -1.87 -0.92 18.46
CA LEU A 46 -2.50 0.11 17.64
C LEU A 46 -3.78 0.61 18.33
N PRO A 47 -4.04 1.93 18.32
CA PRO A 47 -5.23 2.49 18.93
C PRO A 47 -6.46 2.14 18.07
N ASP A 48 -7.55 1.85 18.72
CA ASP A 48 -8.86 1.78 18.09
C ASP A 48 -9.53 3.18 18.06
N ARG A 49 -10.63 3.26 17.35
CA ARG A 49 -11.42 4.49 17.22
C ARG A 49 -11.85 5.05 18.60
N HIS A 50 -12.30 4.19 19.52
CA HIS A 50 -12.75 4.60 20.82
C HIS A 50 -11.61 5.23 21.67
N ALA A 51 -10.41 4.66 21.59
CA ALA A 51 -9.24 5.19 22.28
C ALA A 51 -8.88 6.60 21.79
N LEU A 52 -8.90 6.82 20.46
CA LEU A 52 -8.64 8.14 19.87
C LEU A 52 -9.71 9.16 20.24
N GLU A 53 -10.99 8.79 20.16
CA GLU A 53 -12.12 9.66 20.55
C GLU A 53 -12.08 10.00 22.04
N ALA A 54 -11.83 9.04 22.92
CA ALA A 54 -11.74 9.25 24.36
C ALA A 54 -10.57 10.16 24.76
N ALA A 55 -9.47 10.12 24.02
CA ALA A 55 -8.31 10.99 24.22
C ALA A 55 -8.46 12.36 23.53
N GLY A 56 -9.52 12.56 22.73
CA GLY A 56 -9.73 13.81 21.98
C GLY A 56 -8.73 14.01 20.85
N VAL A 57 -8.18 12.92 20.29
CA VAL A 57 -7.18 12.99 19.22
C VAL A 57 -7.79 13.57 17.95
N GLU A 58 -7.22 14.66 17.48
CA GLU A 58 -7.63 15.36 16.26
C GLU A 58 -6.77 14.98 15.05
N LEU A 59 -5.48 14.64 15.29
CA LEU A 59 -4.53 14.26 14.25
C LEU A 59 -3.77 12.99 14.65
N LEU A 60 -3.85 11.98 13.82
CA LEU A 60 -3.03 10.77 13.90
C LEU A 60 -1.93 10.82 12.84
N VAL A 61 -0.68 10.92 13.26
CA VAL A 61 0.49 10.88 12.39
C VAL A 61 1.00 9.45 12.34
N LEU A 62 1.16 8.90 11.14
CA LEU A 62 1.69 7.55 10.92
C LEU A 62 3.02 7.63 10.17
N PHE A 63 4.11 7.27 10.83
CA PHE A 63 5.42 7.10 10.23
C PHE A 63 5.77 5.61 10.19
N ALA A 64 5.30 4.94 9.15
CA ALA A 64 5.36 3.49 9.04
C ALA A 64 5.26 3.04 7.56
N GLY A 65 5.51 1.76 7.30
CA GLY A 65 5.24 1.13 6.01
C GLY A 65 3.75 0.84 5.82
N ASP A 66 3.38 0.44 4.59
CA ASP A 66 1.99 0.27 4.15
C ASP A 66 1.20 -0.73 5.01
N GLY A 67 1.79 -1.87 5.40
CA GLY A 67 1.13 -2.86 6.26
C GLY A 67 0.72 -2.28 7.61
N THR A 68 1.63 -1.56 8.28
CA THR A 68 1.31 -0.90 9.56
C THR A 68 0.31 0.24 9.37
N ALA A 69 0.44 1.03 8.30
CA ALA A 69 -0.52 2.09 7.98
C ALA A 69 -1.92 1.53 7.73
N ASN A 70 -2.03 0.44 6.99
CA ASN A 70 -3.30 -0.25 6.72
C ASN A 70 -3.92 -0.83 8.00
N ALA A 71 -3.11 -1.53 8.81
CA ALA A 71 -3.55 -2.08 10.10
C ALA A 71 -4.02 -1.00 11.09
N ALA A 72 -3.38 0.18 11.08
CA ALA A 72 -3.79 1.30 11.92
C ALA A 72 -5.05 2.00 11.40
N LEU A 73 -5.17 2.21 10.09
CA LEU A 73 -6.22 3.05 9.51
C LEU A 73 -7.55 2.33 9.29
N LEU A 74 -7.54 1.06 8.84
CA LEU A 74 -8.78 0.34 8.50
C LEU A 74 -9.75 0.22 9.68
N PRO A 75 -9.31 -0.09 10.93
CA PRO A 75 -10.21 -0.14 12.09
C PRO A 75 -10.79 1.23 12.49
N LEU A 76 -10.19 2.32 11.99
CA LEU A 76 -10.64 3.68 12.27
C LEU A 76 -11.73 4.19 11.31
N ASP A 77 -12.27 3.34 10.44
CA ASP A 77 -13.31 3.74 9.46
C ASP A 77 -14.46 4.49 10.18
N GLY A 78 -14.72 5.72 9.71
CA GLY A 78 -15.70 6.62 10.33
C GLY A 78 -15.21 7.40 11.56
N TRP A 79 -13.91 7.34 11.91
CA TRP A 79 -13.31 8.24 12.90
C TRP A 79 -13.35 9.69 12.40
N GLY A 80 -13.72 10.63 13.32
CA GLY A 80 -13.92 12.03 12.97
C GLY A 80 -12.65 12.90 12.89
N GLY A 81 -11.48 12.37 13.29
CA GLY A 81 -10.21 13.07 13.18
C GLY A 81 -9.56 12.94 11.80
N GLU A 82 -8.33 13.42 11.68
CA GLU A 82 -7.55 13.42 10.47
C GLU A 82 -6.30 12.54 10.61
N ALA A 83 -5.87 11.90 9.53
CA ALA A 83 -4.65 11.12 9.51
C ALA A 83 -3.63 11.70 8.52
N LEU A 84 -2.38 11.82 8.97
CA LEU A 84 -1.21 12.19 8.18
C LEU A 84 -0.32 10.98 8.02
N VAL A 85 -0.23 10.44 6.81
CA VAL A 85 0.59 9.26 6.50
C VAL A 85 1.92 9.71 5.93
N LEU A 86 3.00 9.36 6.61
CA LEU A 86 4.37 9.70 6.26
C LEU A 86 5.12 8.46 5.76
N PRO A 87 6.07 8.59 4.81
CA PRO A 87 6.84 7.48 4.28
C PRO A 87 7.85 6.96 5.32
N GLY A 88 7.51 5.87 6.00
CA GLY A 88 8.36 5.21 7.01
C GLY A 88 8.64 3.74 6.71
N GLY A 89 8.42 3.28 5.50
CA GLY A 89 8.65 1.90 5.03
C GLY A 89 9.39 1.85 3.71
N THR A 90 9.34 0.71 3.04
CA THR A 90 10.05 0.48 1.77
C THR A 90 9.27 0.99 0.56
N GLN A 91 7.98 0.68 0.46
CA GLN A 91 7.15 1.04 -0.70
C GLN A 91 6.42 2.37 -0.52
N ASN A 92 5.87 2.58 0.67
CA ASN A 92 5.15 3.79 1.05
C ASN A 92 4.03 4.16 0.07
N LEU A 93 3.28 3.15 -0.42
CA LEU A 93 2.27 3.32 -1.46
C LEU A 93 1.23 4.38 -1.11
N LEU A 94 0.73 4.31 0.14
CA LEU A 94 -0.28 5.26 0.60
C LEU A 94 0.30 6.67 0.77
N ALA A 95 1.49 6.80 1.37
CA ALA A 95 2.16 8.09 1.51
C ALA A 95 2.45 8.72 0.15
N ARG A 96 2.97 7.94 -0.81
CA ARG A 96 3.22 8.40 -2.19
C ARG A 96 1.94 8.79 -2.92
N ALA A 97 0.86 8.03 -2.75
CA ALA A 97 -0.45 8.37 -3.33
C ALA A 97 -1.06 9.66 -2.74
N LEU A 98 -0.64 10.08 -1.55
CA LEU A 98 -1.10 11.29 -0.88
C LEU A 98 -0.17 12.48 -1.09
N HIS A 99 1.14 12.26 -1.24
CA HIS A 99 2.14 13.31 -1.19
C HIS A 99 3.19 13.27 -2.33
N GLY A 100 3.09 12.31 -3.27
CA GLY A 100 4.15 12.08 -4.26
C GLY A 100 5.42 11.53 -3.61
N GLU A 101 6.58 11.92 -4.13
CA GLU A 101 7.91 11.46 -3.67
C GLU A 101 8.51 12.33 -2.55
N LEU A 102 7.68 13.06 -1.80
CA LEU A 102 8.17 13.93 -0.72
C LEU A 102 8.68 13.12 0.48
N SER A 103 9.74 13.61 1.14
CA SER A 103 10.20 13.06 2.42
C SER A 103 9.23 13.38 3.56
N ALA A 104 9.33 12.64 4.67
CA ALA A 104 8.49 12.86 5.85
C ALA A 104 8.63 14.32 6.36
N GLU A 105 9.85 14.85 6.44
CA GLU A 105 10.11 16.22 6.88
C GLU A 105 9.53 17.27 5.92
N ALA A 106 9.61 17.01 4.61
CA ALA A 106 9.04 17.91 3.60
C ALA A 106 7.50 17.94 3.70
N ILE A 107 6.86 16.78 3.90
CA ILE A 107 5.40 16.69 4.10
C ILE A 107 4.99 17.46 5.36
N VAL A 108 5.69 17.24 6.48
CA VAL A 108 5.42 17.95 7.74
C VAL A 108 5.65 19.46 7.59
N GLY A 109 6.72 19.85 6.88
CA GLY A 109 7.00 21.27 6.61
C GLY A 109 5.93 21.97 5.77
N ALA A 110 5.25 21.21 4.90
CA ALA A 110 4.13 21.70 4.08
C ALA A 110 2.75 21.49 4.74
N PHE A 111 2.68 21.17 6.04
CA PHE A 111 1.43 20.77 6.71
C PHE A 111 0.28 21.76 6.50
N ALA A 112 0.56 23.07 6.53
CA ALA A 112 -0.44 24.12 6.32
C ALA A 112 -1.03 24.15 4.89
N GLU A 113 -0.36 23.51 3.92
CA GLU A 113 -0.77 23.41 2.53
C GLU A 113 -1.56 22.14 2.24
N LEU A 114 -1.52 21.15 3.16
CA LEU A 114 -2.20 19.88 2.98
C LEU A 114 -3.71 20.07 2.97
N VAL A 115 -4.39 19.30 2.14
CA VAL A 115 -5.85 19.34 2.00
C VAL A 115 -6.50 18.06 2.50
N PRO A 116 -7.61 18.16 3.24
CA PRO A 116 -8.40 17.01 3.63
C PRO A 116 -8.92 16.25 2.40
N THR A 117 -8.69 14.95 2.37
CA THR A 117 -9.04 14.08 1.26
C THR A 117 -9.72 12.82 1.79
N ARG A 118 -10.80 12.41 1.13
CA ARG A 118 -11.43 11.11 1.36
C ARG A 118 -11.13 10.18 0.21
N ARG A 119 -10.77 8.95 0.54
CA ARG A 119 -10.45 7.92 -0.44
C ARG A 119 -11.50 6.83 -0.48
N HIS A 120 -11.40 5.97 -1.46
CA HIS A 120 -12.06 4.69 -1.50
C HIS A 120 -11.05 3.59 -1.22
N ARG A 121 -11.54 2.40 -0.89
CA ARG A 121 -10.76 1.18 -0.71
C ARG A 121 -11.31 0.06 -1.57
N VAL A 122 -10.45 -0.81 -2.03
CA VAL A 122 -10.87 -2.05 -2.67
C VAL A 122 -11.14 -3.07 -1.57
N ARG A 123 -12.35 -3.60 -1.50
CA ARG A 123 -12.77 -4.60 -0.51
C ARG A 123 -12.66 -5.99 -1.06
N SER A 124 -12.12 -6.89 -0.26
CA SER A 124 -12.19 -8.33 -0.46
C SER A 124 -12.61 -9.03 0.83
N ARG A 125 -12.88 -10.32 0.77
CA ARG A 125 -13.15 -11.13 1.99
C ARG A 125 -11.88 -11.42 2.81
N HIS A 126 -10.70 -11.14 2.26
CA HIS A 126 -9.40 -11.40 2.89
C HIS A 126 -8.76 -10.14 3.48
N GLY A 127 -9.36 -8.99 3.28
CA GLY A 127 -8.92 -7.69 3.73
C GLY A 127 -9.22 -6.59 2.71
N ASP A 128 -9.12 -5.35 3.15
CA ASP A 128 -9.36 -4.17 2.33
C ASP A 128 -8.02 -3.51 1.94
N GLY A 129 -7.85 -3.12 0.68
CA GLY A 129 -6.69 -2.38 0.19
C GLY A 129 -7.00 -0.89 0.06
N LEU A 130 -6.25 -0.04 0.75
CA LEU A 130 -6.33 1.42 0.61
C LEU A 130 -5.60 1.92 -0.63
N CYS A 131 -4.57 1.17 -1.08
CA CYS A 131 -3.78 1.50 -2.26
C CYS A 131 -4.03 0.52 -3.40
N GLU A 132 -3.92 -0.78 -3.15
CA GLU A 132 -4.07 -1.80 -4.19
C GLU A 132 -4.29 -3.20 -3.63
N ILE A 133 -4.86 -4.05 -4.47
CA ILE A 133 -4.80 -5.51 -4.32
C ILE A 133 -4.23 -6.08 -5.62
N VAL A 134 -3.20 -6.92 -5.52
CA VAL A 134 -2.67 -7.68 -6.65
C VAL A 134 -3.14 -9.12 -6.53
N ALA A 135 -3.76 -9.64 -7.56
CA ALA A 135 -4.29 -11.01 -7.63
C ALA A 135 -3.53 -11.83 -8.66
N GLY A 136 -3.12 -13.03 -8.30
CA GLY A 136 -2.42 -13.99 -9.15
C GLY A 136 -1.00 -14.31 -8.68
N PRO A 137 -0.30 -15.24 -9.37
CA PRO A 137 1.06 -15.66 -9.00
C PRO A 137 2.08 -14.50 -9.00
N GLY A 138 1.81 -13.42 -9.73
CA GLY A 138 2.62 -12.19 -9.67
C GLY A 138 2.58 -11.47 -8.32
N ALA A 139 1.66 -11.80 -7.42
CA ALA A 139 1.65 -11.30 -6.05
C ALA A 139 2.92 -11.72 -5.26
N THR A 140 3.56 -12.84 -5.62
CA THR A 140 4.80 -13.34 -4.99
C THR A 140 6.05 -12.51 -5.30
N TRP A 141 6.01 -11.61 -6.28
CA TRP A 141 7.14 -10.72 -6.61
C TRP A 141 7.57 -9.81 -5.46
N SER A 142 6.73 -9.65 -4.45
CA SER A 142 7.12 -8.98 -3.21
C SER A 142 8.27 -9.67 -2.48
N GLU A 143 8.40 -11.02 -2.58
CA GLU A 143 9.52 -11.79 -1.98
C GLU A 143 10.85 -11.50 -2.65
N VAL A 144 10.86 -11.38 -3.96
CA VAL A 144 12.06 -11.00 -4.70
C VAL A 144 12.57 -9.65 -4.23
N ARG A 145 11.67 -8.72 -3.94
CA ARG A 145 12.03 -7.40 -3.42
C ARG A 145 12.53 -7.46 -1.97
N GLU A 146 11.90 -8.27 -1.11
CA GLU A 146 12.33 -8.45 0.27
C GLU A 146 13.73 -9.11 0.34
N ALA A 147 13.97 -10.17 -0.43
CA ALA A 147 15.27 -10.81 -0.57
C ALA A 147 16.36 -9.85 -1.09
N LEU A 148 15.99 -8.92 -1.97
CA LEU A 148 16.87 -7.83 -2.41
C LEU A 148 17.26 -6.89 -1.28
N ARG A 149 16.32 -6.55 -0.40
CA ARG A 149 16.57 -5.67 0.75
C ARG A 149 17.51 -6.31 1.76
N GLU A 150 17.39 -7.61 1.98
CA GLU A 150 18.21 -8.36 2.93
C GLU A 150 19.61 -8.70 2.43
N GLY A 151 19.90 -8.47 1.14
CA GLY A 151 21.25 -8.46 0.56
C GLY A 151 21.89 -9.84 0.38
N THR A 152 21.13 -10.92 0.47
CA THR A 152 21.64 -12.29 0.27
C THR A 152 21.52 -12.71 -1.20
N ILE A 153 22.66 -12.66 -1.93
CA ILE A 153 22.72 -12.96 -3.39
C ILE A 153 22.16 -14.37 -3.72
N GLY A 154 22.37 -15.33 -2.83
CA GLY A 154 21.88 -16.70 -3.04
C GLY A 154 20.36 -16.85 -2.92
N GLU A 155 19.76 -16.22 -1.92
CA GLU A 155 18.32 -16.18 -1.71
C GLU A 155 17.61 -15.37 -2.79
N LEU A 156 18.23 -14.28 -3.22
CA LEU A 156 17.75 -13.48 -4.35
C LEU A 156 17.67 -14.27 -5.65
N ALA A 157 18.71 -15.05 -5.99
CA ALA A 157 18.70 -15.86 -7.21
C ALA A 157 17.62 -16.96 -7.15
N ALA A 158 17.43 -17.58 -5.99
CA ALA A 158 16.40 -18.58 -5.75
C ALA A 158 14.99 -17.97 -5.85
N ALA A 159 14.73 -16.88 -5.11
CA ALA A 159 13.45 -16.18 -5.10
C ALA A 159 13.06 -15.65 -6.50
N THR A 160 14.03 -15.11 -7.24
CA THR A 160 13.80 -14.62 -8.61
C THR A 160 13.46 -15.78 -9.56
N SER A 161 14.18 -16.90 -9.47
CA SER A 161 13.93 -18.07 -10.30
C SER A 161 12.57 -18.69 -10.03
N GLU A 162 12.18 -18.77 -8.77
CA GLU A 162 10.88 -19.29 -8.35
C GLU A 162 9.74 -18.35 -8.77
N ALA A 163 9.87 -17.05 -8.56
CA ALA A 163 8.89 -16.05 -8.99
C ALA A 163 8.71 -16.04 -10.51
N VAL A 164 9.79 -16.18 -11.29
CA VAL A 164 9.72 -16.31 -12.75
C VAL A 164 9.02 -17.60 -13.16
N ALA A 165 9.34 -18.73 -12.53
CA ALA A 165 8.71 -20.01 -12.83
C ALA A 165 7.21 -19.98 -12.49
N GLN A 166 6.83 -19.47 -11.34
CA GLN A 166 5.43 -19.33 -10.93
C GLN A 166 4.66 -18.38 -11.85
N THR A 167 5.27 -17.26 -12.24
CA THR A 167 4.66 -16.29 -13.17
C THR A 167 4.48 -16.85 -14.57
N SER A 168 5.41 -17.71 -15.02
CA SER A 168 5.39 -18.24 -16.39
C SER A 168 4.53 -19.51 -16.54
N SER A 169 4.35 -20.27 -15.47
CA SER A 169 3.66 -21.58 -15.48
C SER A 169 2.58 -21.73 -14.39
N GLY A 170 2.40 -20.72 -13.55
CA GLY A 170 1.38 -20.72 -12.51
C GLY A 170 -0.03 -20.52 -13.05
N PRO A 171 -1.05 -20.74 -12.21
CA PRO A 171 -2.44 -20.57 -12.59
C PRO A 171 -2.74 -19.10 -12.88
N MET A 172 -3.21 -18.83 -14.11
CA MET A 172 -3.57 -17.47 -14.53
C MET A 172 -4.88 -17.01 -13.87
N VAL A 173 -5.02 -15.70 -13.73
CA VAL A 173 -6.24 -15.06 -13.23
C VAL A 173 -6.97 -14.41 -14.39
N SER A 174 -8.19 -14.86 -14.67
CA SER A 174 -9.10 -14.24 -15.63
C SER A 174 -10.10 -13.34 -14.92
N LEU A 175 -10.57 -12.31 -15.62
CA LEU A 175 -11.63 -11.42 -15.14
C LEU A 175 -12.96 -11.92 -15.72
N ALA A 176 -13.84 -12.39 -14.84
CA ALA A 176 -15.06 -13.11 -15.23
C ALA A 176 -16.31 -12.26 -15.20
N ASP A 177 -16.35 -11.21 -14.34
CA ASP A 177 -17.51 -10.32 -14.21
C ASP A 177 -17.02 -8.91 -13.77
N PRO A 178 -17.06 -7.93 -14.70
CA PRO A 178 -17.32 -8.09 -16.12
C PRO A 178 -16.20 -8.89 -16.82
N PRO A 179 -16.46 -9.55 -17.96
CA PRO A 179 -15.45 -10.22 -18.73
C PRO A 179 -14.50 -9.20 -19.38
N LEU A 180 -13.23 -9.22 -19.00
CA LEU A 180 -12.23 -8.23 -19.42
C LEU A 180 -10.94 -8.92 -19.86
N GLY A 181 -10.29 -8.31 -20.84
CA GLY A 181 -8.94 -8.70 -21.27
C GLY A 181 -8.89 -10.08 -21.92
N LYS A 182 -7.83 -10.83 -21.65
CA LYS A 182 -7.53 -12.11 -22.26
C LYS A 182 -8.32 -13.26 -21.62
N PRO A 183 -9.00 -14.12 -22.39
CA PRO A 183 -9.73 -15.27 -21.84
C PRO A 183 -8.85 -16.24 -21.04
N GLU A 184 -7.58 -16.41 -21.45
CA GLU A 184 -6.58 -17.24 -20.77
C GLU A 184 -6.12 -16.63 -19.44
N GLY A 185 -6.42 -15.36 -19.20
CA GLY A 185 -6.06 -14.64 -17.99
C GLY A 185 -4.67 -14.01 -18.00
N TYR A 186 -4.23 -13.61 -16.82
CA TYR A 186 -2.99 -12.91 -16.56
C TYR A 186 -2.30 -13.46 -15.31
N PRO A 187 -0.97 -13.45 -15.25
CA PRO A 187 -0.24 -13.84 -14.05
C PRO A 187 -0.35 -12.81 -12.91
N ALA A 188 -0.71 -11.56 -13.21
CA ALA A 188 -0.96 -10.53 -12.21
C ALA A 188 -2.06 -9.57 -12.68
N VAL A 189 -3.04 -9.35 -11.81
CA VAL A 189 -4.10 -8.36 -11.97
C VAL A 189 -4.02 -7.41 -10.79
N ARG A 190 -3.76 -6.13 -11.05
CA ARG A 190 -3.74 -5.06 -10.07
C ARG A 190 -5.09 -4.36 -10.05
N LEU A 191 -5.64 -4.24 -8.86
CA LEU A 191 -6.92 -3.61 -8.56
C LEU A 191 -6.66 -2.45 -7.59
N HIS A 192 -6.91 -1.21 -8.00
CA HIS A 192 -6.65 -0.06 -7.15
C HIS A 192 -7.78 0.97 -7.17
N PRO A 193 -7.98 1.74 -6.07
CA PRO A 193 -9.03 2.76 -6.02
C PRO A 193 -8.76 3.87 -7.04
N ALA A 194 -9.77 4.21 -7.83
CA ALA A 194 -9.75 5.33 -8.78
C ALA A 194 -11.07 6.09 -8.74
N GLY A 195 -11.20 6.99 -7.77
CA GLY A 195 -12.46 7.61 -7.42
C GLY A 195 -13.42 6.59 -6.81
N ASP A 196 -14.66 6.51 -7.30
CA ASP A 196 -15.69 5.58 -6.84
C ASP A 196 -15.69 4.25 -7.62
N ALA A 197 -14.59 3.93 -8.29
CA ALA A 197 -14.39 2.71 -9.07
C ALA A 197 -13.03 2.04 -8.75
N ILE A 198 -12.91 0.77 -9.11
CA ILE A 198 -11.65 0.02 -9.15
C ILE A 198 -11.06 0.21 -10.54
N ALA A 199 -9.86 0.76 -10.65
CA ALA A 199 -9.07 0.67 -11.85
C ALA A 199 -8.40 -0.71 -11.90
N VAL A 200 -8.39 -1.31 -13.09
CA VAL A 200 -7.91 -2.68 -13.33
C VAL A 200 -6.78 -2.64 -14.35
N ASP A 201 -5.58 -3.01 -13.91
CA ASP A 201 -4.40 -3.18 -14.74
C ASP A 201 -3.96 -4.65 -14.73
N ALA A 202 -3.66 -5.21 -15.89
CA ALA A 202 -3.28 -6.60 -16.01
C ALA A 202 -1.91 -6.74 -16.68
N TYR A 203 -1.03 -7.53 -16.07
CA TYR A 203 0.36 -7.70 -16.48
C TYR A 203 0.53 -9.07 -17.15
N GLY A 204 1.11 -9.09 -18.34
CA GLY A 204 1.41 -10.31 -19.08
C GLY A 204 2.65 -11.03 -18.54
N ALA A 205 2.76 -12.33 -18.83
CA ALA A 205 3.92 -13.14 -18.45
C ALA A 205 5.24 -12.61 -19.06
N GLU A 206 5.20 -12.07 -20.27
CA GLU A 206 6.36 -11.48 -20.94
C GLU A 206 6.85 -10.23 -20.18
N SER A 207 5.92 -9.35 -19.77
CA SER A 207 6.25 -8.15 -19.01
C SER A 207 6.95 -8.49 -17.69
N LEU A 208 6.41 -9.45 -16.93
CA LEU A 208 6.99 -9.87 -15.65
C LEU A 208 8.32 -10.61 -15.83
N ALA A 209 8.43 -11.46 -16.86
CA ALA A 209 9.68 -12.16 -17.19
C ALA A 209 10.77 -11.19 -17.68
N ASP A 210 10.41 -10.14 -18.40
CA ASP A 210 11.36 -9.10 -18.83
C ASP A 210 11.87 -8.28 -17.65
N TYR A 211 11.03 -7.98 -16.67
CA TYR A 211 11.47 -7.39 -15.41
C TYR A 211 12.50 -8.26 -14.69
N ALA A 212 12.24 -9.57 -14.61
CA ALA A 212 13.19 -10.51 -14.01
C ALA A 212 14.53 -10.59 -14.75
N ARG A 213 14.50 -10.59 -16.10
CA ARG A 213 15.70 -10.70 -16.94
C ARG A 213 16.56 -9.43 -16.97
N GLN A 214 15.97 -8.26 -16.81
CA GLN A 214 16.69 -6.99 -16.85
C GLN A 214 17.44 -6.69 -15.54
N GLY A 215 17.34 -7.57 -14.54
CA GLY A 215 18.19 -7.57 -13.35
C GLY A 215 17.88 -6.50 -12.30
N LEU A 216 18.70 -6.49 -11.25
CA LEU A 216 18.58 -5.66 -10.05
C LEU A 216 18.31 -4.15 -10.31
N ALA A 217 18.79 -3.60 -11.41
CA ALA A 217 18.62 -2.17 -11.73
C ALA A 217 17.15 -1.78 -12.02
N ILE A 218 16.32 -2.76 -12.43
CA ILE A 218 14.90 -2.53 -12.73
C ILE A 218 14.01 -2.94 -11.56
N LEU A 219 14.46 -3.86 -10.71
CA LEU A 219 13.77 -4.20 -9.46
C LEU A 219 13.67 -3.03 -8.48
N GLN A 220 14.54 -2.02 -8.62
CA GLN A 220 14.41 -0.72 -7.95
C GLN A 220 13.32 0.16 -8.57
N ARG A 221 12.90 -0.12 -9.80
CA ARG A 221 11.77 0.53 -10.46
C ARG A 221 10.51 -0.27 -10.19
N ASP A 222 9.46 0.42 -9.87
CA ASP A 222 8.15 -0.14 -9.58
C ASP A 222 7.62 -0.92 -10.81
N PHE A 223 7.39 -2.24 -10.70
CA PHE A 223 6.83 -3.07 -11.78
C PHE A 223 5.50 -2.52 -12.30
N ARG A 224 4.81 -1.71 -11.49
CA ARG A 224 3.56 -1.03 -11.83
C ARG A 224 3.70 -0.06 -13.00
N GLN A 225 4.91 0.39 -13.30
CA GLN A 225 5.21 1.27 -14.43
C GLN A 225 5.56 0.48 -15.71
N GLY A 226 5.58 -0.85 -15.64
CA GLY A 226 5.86 -1.71 -16.79
C GLY A 226 4.68 -1.81 -17.77
N PRO A 227 4.91 -2.43 -18.95
CA PRO A 227 3.86 -2.69 -19.92
C PRO A 227 2.71 -3.48 -19.28
N HIS A 228 1.50 -3.00 -19.39
CA HIS A 228 0.30 -3.63 -18.87
C HIS A 228 -0.91 -3.30 -19.75
N ASP A 229 -1.93 -4.15 -19.69
CA ASP A 229 -3.22 -3.91 -20.29
C ASP A 229 -4.08 -3.14 -19.28
N THR A 230 -4.48 -1.91 -19.60
CA THR A 230 -5.46 -1.16 -18.80
C THR A 230 -6.88 -1.63 -19.17
N LEU A 231 -7.55 -2.30 -18.24
CA LEU A 231 -8.84 -2.96 -18.46
C LEU A 231 -10.04 -2.11 -17.99
N GLY A 232 -9.80 -0.84 -17.69
CA GLY A 232 -10.83 0.13 -17.38
C GLY A 232 -11.13 0.28 -15.89
N ARG A 233 -12.31 0.86 -15.59
CA ARG A 233 -12.77 1.17 -14.23
C ARG A 233 -14.11 0.54 -13.95
N HIS A 234 -14.23 -0.21 -12.84
CA HIS A 234 -15.40 -1.00 -12.52
C HIS A 234 -15.76 -0.87 -11.03
N ARG A 235 -17.04 -0.95 -10.69
CA ARG A 235 -17.46 -0.93 -9.27
C ARG A 235 -17.26 -2.28 -8.57
N THR A 236 -17.28 -3.34 -9.36
CA THR A 236 -17.08 -4.71 -8.90
C THR A 236 -16.29 -5.46 -9.94
N VAL A 237 -15.41 -6.34 -9.51
CA VAL A 237 -14.61 -7.23 -10.36
C VAL A 237 -14.64 -8.62 -9.75
N LEU A 238 -14.91 -9.65 -10.57
CA LEU A 238 -14.77 -11.06 -10.20
C LEU A 238 -13.56 -11.65 -10.92
N CYS A 239 -12.58 -12.07 -10.17
CA CYS A 239 -11.43 -12.83 -10.65
C CYS A 239 -11.66 -14.33 -10.51
N ARG A 240 -11.22 -15.12 -11.49
CA ARG A 240 -11.25 -16.60 -11.50
C ARG A 240 -9.92 -17.17 -11.87
N SER A 241 -9.61 -18.34 -11.29
CA SER A 241 -8.42 -19.12 -11.60
C SER A 241 -8.71 -20.63 -11.41
N ASP A 242 -7.93 -21.48 -12.03
CA ASP A 242 -8.02 -22.94 -11.86
C ASP A 242 -7.47 -23.40 -10.49
N ALA A 243 -6.76 -22.55 -9.78
CA ALA A 243 -6.24 -22.80 -8.43
C ALA A 243 -6.62 -21.65 -7.47
N ALA A 244 -6.21 -21.77 -6.21
CA ALA A 244 -6.29 -20.66 -5.26
C ALA A 244 -5.55 -19.44 -5.79
N ILE A 245 -6.16 -18.27 -5.66
CA ILE A 245 -5.60 -17.00 -6.13
C ILE A 245 -4.73 -16.42 -5.02
N GLU A 246 -3.43 -16.29 -5.29
CA GLU A 246 -2.55 -15.54 -4.39
C GLU A 246 -2.90 -14.05 -4.45
N LEU A 247 -2.95 -13.43 -3.28
CA LEU A 247 -3.29 -12.01 -3.12
C LEU A 247 -2.16 -11.27 -2.41
N MET A 248 -1.94 -10.03 -2.81
CA MET A 248 -1.17 -9.06 -2.05
C MET A 248 -2.04 -7.82 -1.83
N ILE A 249 -2.35 -7.53 -0.58
CA ILE A 249 -3.22 -6.44 -0.14
C ILE A 249 -2.34 -5.39 0.53
N ASP A 250 -2.10 -4.25 -0.12
CA ASP A 250 -1.21 -3.19 0.37
C ASP A 250 0.14 -3.71 0.91
N GLY A 251 0.71 -4.72 0.22
CA GLY A 251 1.98 -5.34 0.60
C GLY A 251 1.87 -6.56 1.52
N GLU A 252 0.70 -6.85 2.10
CA GLU A 252 0.46 -8.03 2.94
C GLU A 252 -0.12 -9.19 2.10
N ARG A 253 0.33 -10.42 2.41
CA ARG A 253 -0.08 -11.61 1.68
C ARG A 253 -1.37 -12.20 2.22
N ALA A 254 -2.17 -12.71 1.29
CA ALA A 254 -3.32 -13.54 1.58
C ALA A 254 -3.49 -14.58 0.46
N THR A 255 -4.13 -15.70 0.78
CA THR A 255 -4.50 -16.71 -0.21
C THR A 255 -6.01 -16.76 -0.30
N GLY A 256 -6.52 -16.52 -1.48
CA GLY A 256 -7.93 -16.54 -1.81
C GLY A 256 -8.44 -17.91 -2.24
N GLY A 257 -9.71 -17.95 -2.69
CA GLY A 257 -10.28 -19.12 -3.38
C GLY A 257 -9.95 -19.12 -4.88
N ARG A 258 -10.66 -19.99 -5.61
CA ARG A 258 -10.60 -19.99 -7.10
C ARG A 258 -11.41 -18.86 -7.71
N GLU A 259 -12.27 -18.25 -6.94
CA GLU A 259 -13.06 -17.07 -7.31
C GLU A 259 -12.94 -16.03 -6.21
N GLU A 260 -12.55 -14.81 -6.59
CA GLU A 260 -12.45 -13.68 -5.67
C GLU A 260 -13.19 -12.46 -6.24
N ARG A 261 -14.09 -11.92 -5.41
CA ARG A 261 -14.85 -10.72 -5.74
C ARG A 261 -14.27 -9.52 -5.01
N PHE A 262 -14.04 -8.48 -5.77
CA PHE A 262 -13.56 -7.20 -5.30
C PHE A 262 -14.62 -6.12 -5.54
N THR A 263 -14.81 -5.23 -4.58
CA THR A 263 -15.77 -4.13 -4.68
C THR A 263 -15.12 -2.84 -4.21
N ILE A 264 -15.53 -1.72 -4.78
CA ILE A 264 -15.12 -0.42 -4.29
C ILE A 264 -16.05 0.04 -3.16
N ALA A 265 -15.48 0.61 -2.10
CA ALA A 265 -16.24 1.19 -1.01
C ALA A 265 -15.58 2.49 -0.54
N PRO A 266 -16.36 3.46 -0.03
CA PRO A 266 -15.79 4.64 0.59
C PRO A 266 -15.01 4.26 1.84
N PHE A 267 -13.98 5.04 2.16
CA PHE A 267 -13.21 4.96 3.39
C PHE A 267 -13.45 6.23 4.20
N GLY A 268 -13.91 6.08 5.43
CA GLY A 268 -14.48 7.16 6.23
C GLY A 268 -13.47 8.00 6.99
N VAL A 269 -12.16 7.63 7.02
CA VAL A 269 -11.12 8.47 7.63
C VAL A 269 -10.72 9.58 6.68
N THR A 270 -10.60 10.80 7.19
CA THR A 270 -10.05 11.94 6.46
C THR A 270 -8.53 11.84 6.43
N LEU A 271 -7.95 11.74 5.24
CA LEU A 271 -6.50 11.74 5.04
C LEU A 271 -6.03 13.12 4.60
N LEU A 272 -4.90 13.58 5.12
CA LEU A 272 -4.28 14.80 4.64
C LEU A 272 -3.41 14.49 3.42
N ALA A 273 -3.52 15.28 2.36
CA ALA A 273 -2.82 15.06 1.11
C ALA A 273 -2.23 16.34 0.54
N HIS A 274 -1.10 16.24 -0.14
CA HIS A 274 -0.53 17.37 -0.86
C HIS A 274 -1.42 17.74 -2.06
N PRO A 275 -1.70 19.03 -2.31
CA PRO A 275 -2.60 19.45 -3.40
C PRO A 275 -2.08 19.08 -4.79
N ASP A 276 -0.77 19.06 -4.99
CA ASP A 276 -0.11 18.76 -6.27
C ASP A 276 0.30 17.28 -6.45
N ARG A 277 -0.24 16.36 -5.63
CA ARG A 277 0.10 14.92 -5.66
C ARG A 277 -0.05 14.24 -7.04
N ASP A 278 -0.89 14.78 -7.90
CA ASP A 278 -1.15 14.22 -9.24
C ASP A 278 -0.16 14.75 -10.30
N ARG A 279 0.80 15.61 -9.92
CA ARG A 279 1.80 16.22 -10.82
C ARG A 279 3.18 15.57 -10.71
N ALA A 280 3.39 14.60 -9.82
CA ALA A 280 4.66 13.93 -9.57
C ALA A 280 4.79 12.61 -10.33
#